data_a53cdbc0d72fb1c12c0920efcfb3fa8f
#
_entry.id   a53cdbc0d72fb1c12c0920efcfb3fa8f
#
_cell.length_a   1.000
_cell.length_b   1.000
_cell.length_c   1.000
_cell.angle_alpha   90.00
_cell.angle_beta   90.00
_cell.angle_gamma   90.00
#
_symmetry.space_group_name_H-M   'P 1'
#
loop_
_entity.id
_entity.type
_entity.pdbx_description
1 polymer ?
#
loop_
_entity_poly.entity_id
_entity_poly.type
_entity_poly.pdbx_seq_one_letter_code
_entity_poly.pdbx_strand_id
1 'polypeptide(L)'
;MLIIWKLNKTKKEPLYQQLLHQIISSIQQGELLPGQRLPAERKLAEALQINRSTVVHALEELMSLGWIERRQGSGTHVAQGQWGNRQPAIYQWRTLFSSPLLKEDPYITQLKNQNDAKNGLDLYTGDLSSDLIPDFEFPAMTWDKIMHEEKQLTPTGYKPLKKLIFQHFFQDIPQKGQDILITAGSTQGIFWLIQVLLKPGDTIATEDPSFLFSLPLFAARGIHLKGIKQDQAGIDCQALEELIQKKKIKLLYLNPNYQNPTGKTMSLKRRKEIIRVCQKHHLPIIEDDVFSELGFGQSLPSLKSLAPDQVIYLGSLSKIFSSSIKVGWLVAPNPLIKSLVSAKKITENETDLLPQLLATAALSQQTYKKQQQQLAKKLQDRSQAFAQTLQAFKEDWQFSPIDGGLYYWLTWRQKKLTRNDWQVFLQEGLFIAPSFLFSNDTSSMRINYTPVDKKKRMIFSQKLASITEKLKNGR
;
A
#
# COMPACT_ATOMS: atom_id res chain seq x y z
N MET A 1 -4.29 21.60 -19.88
CA MET A 1 -5.59 21.09 -19.43
C MET A 1 -6.06 20.04 -20.44
N LEU A 2 -5.98 18.76 -20.12
CA LEU A 2 -6.49 17.67 -20.97
C LEU A 2 -7.94 17.42 -20.53
N ILE A 3 -8.89 18.01 -21.26
CA ILE A 3 -10.32 17.70 -21.12
C ILE A 3 -10.56 16.46 -21.96
N ILE A 4 -10.83 15.31 -21.32
CA ILE A 4 -11.09 14.05 -22.01
C ILE A 4 -12.61 13.84 -22.07
N TRP A 5 -13.31 14.68 -22.85
CA TRP A 5 -14.69 14.41 -23.22
C TRP A 5 -14.69 13.35 -24.33
N LYS A 6 -15.53 12.34 -24.20
CA LYS A 6 -15.68 11.27 -25.21
C LYS A 6 -17.06 11.34 -25.81
N LEU A 7 -17.13 11.69 -27.10
CA LEU A 7 -18.38 11.70 -27.84
C LEU A 7 -18.59 10.38 -28.59
N ASN A 8 -19.79 9.86 -28.52
CA ASN A 8 -20.15 8.60 -29.22
C ASN A 8 -20.95 8.89 -30.47
N LYS A 9 -20.33 8.69 -31.65
CA LYS A 9 -20.94 8.95 -32.96
C LYS A 9 -22.06 7.95 -33.34
N THR A 10 -22.19 6.84 -32.60
CA THR A 10 -23.21 5.80 -32.86
C THR A 10 -24.48 5.96 -32.02
N LYS A 11 -24.48 6.88 -31.05
CA LYS A 11 -25.69 7.19 -30.27
C LYS A 11 -26.70 8.02 -31.09
N LYS A 12 -28.01 7.81 -30.80
CA LYS A 12 -29.10 8.64 -31.40
C LYS A 12 -29.05 10.09 -30.98
N GLU A 13 -28.39 10.40 -29.87
CA GLU A 13 -28.23 11.75 -29.35
C GLU A 13 -27.25 12.57 -30.21
N PRO A 14 -27.61 13.77 -30.71
CA PRO A 14 -26.71 14.59 -31.49
C PRO A 14 -25.42 14.94 -30.78
N LEU A 15 -24.29 15.02 -31.51
CA LEU A 15 -22.96 15.24 -30.92
C LEU A 15 -22.88 16.59 -30.17
N TYR A 16 -23.59 17.62 -30.59
CA TYR A 16 -23.61 18.90 -29.86
C TYR A 16 -24.29 18.77 -28.49
N GLN A 17 -25.37 17.96 -28.39
CA GLN A 17 -26.03 17.70 -27.11
C GLN A 17 -25.18 16.88 -26.18
N GLN A 18 -24.50 15.86 -26.71
CA GLN A 18 -23.53 15.08 -25.91
C GLN A 18 -22.42 15.98 -25.34
N LEU A 19 -21.89 16.90 -26.16
CA LEU A 19 -20.87 17.86 -25.73
C LEU A 19 -21.42 18.83 -24.67
N LEU A 20 -22.64 19.38 -24.90
CA LEU A 20 -23.33 20.22 -23.96
C LEU A 20 -23.52 19.54 -22.60
N HIS A 21 -24.05 18.32 -22.57
CA HIS A 21 -24.25 17.55 -21.34
C HIS A 21 -22.94 17.25 -20.64
N GLN A 22 -21.87 16.93 -21.36
CA GLN A 22 -20.56 16.66 -20.74
C GLN A 22 -19.93 17.92 -20.15
N ILE A 23 -20.06 19.08 -20.81
CA ILE A 23 -19.58 20.36 -20.25
C ILE A 23 -20.38 20.74 -19.01
N ILE A 24 -21.70 20.63 -19.04
CA ILE A 24 -22.56 20.86 -17.86
C ILE A 24 -22.16 19.92 -16.72
N SER A 25 -22.02 18.64 -16.99
CA SER A 25 -21.60 17.65 -16.01
C SER A 25 -20.22 17.99 -15.41
N SER A 26 -19.24 18.36 -16.25
CA SER A 26 -17.91 18.77 -15.78
C SER A 26 -17.96 20.04 -14.92
N ILE A 27 -18.86 20.99 -15.22
CA ILE A 27 -19.07 22.18 -14.38
C ILE A 27 -19.75 21.78 -13.06
N GLN A 28 -20.78 20.93 -13.11
CA GLN A 28 -21.50 20.47 -11.93
C GLN A 28 -20.64 19.60 -11.01
N GLN A 29 -19.72 18.82 -11.58
CA GLN A 29 -18.77 17.99 -10.83
C GLN A 29 -17.54 18.77 -10.36
N GLY A 30 -17.42 20.05 -10.71
CA GLY A 30 -16.29 20.89 -10.33
C GLY A 30 -15.00 20.62 -11.08
N GLU A 31 -15.05 19.89 -12.20
CA GLU A 31 -13.91 19.69 -13.10
C GLU A 31 -13.60 20.95 -13.90
N LEU A 32 -14.63 21.73 -14.23
CA LEU A 32 -14.57 23.07 -14.79
C LEU A 32 -15.02 24.09 -13.76
N LEU A 33 -14.15 25.06 -13.45
CA LEU A 33 -14.36 26.02 -12.39
C LEU A 33 -15.02 27.32 -12.91
N PRO A 34 -15.87 28.02 -12.13
CA PRO A 34 -16.34 29.34 -12.45
C PRO A 34 -15.19 30.27 -12.80
N GLY A 35 -15.34 31.02 -13.90
CA GLY A 35 -14.29 31.90 -14.44
C GLY A 35 -13.17 31.15 -15.19
N GLN A 36 -13.14 29.85 -15.20
CA GLN A 36 -12.12 29.07 -15.92
C GLN A 36 -12.32 29.23 -17.43
N ARG A 37 -11.20 29.48 -18.15
CA ARG A 37 -11.21 29.62 -19.60
C ARG A 37 -11.34 28.25 -20.27
N LEU A 38 -12.31 28.14 -21.19
CA LEU A 38 -12.45 26.98 -22.07
C LEU A 38 -11.43 27.06 -23.23
N PRO A 39 -10.99 25.91 -23.77
CA PRO A 39 -10.19 25.88 -24.99
C PRO A 39 -10.91 26.53 -26.13
N ALA A 40 -10.15 27.12 -27.07
CA ALA A 40 -10.74 27.75 -28.28
C ALA A 40 -11.51 26.70 -29.10
N GLU A 41 -12.60 27.13 -29.75
CA GLU A 41 -13.50 26.29 -30.55
C GLU A 41 -12.76 25.37 -31.55
N ARG A 42 -11.71 25.90 -32.20
CA ARG A 42 -10.87 25.10 -33.13
C ARG A 42 -10.14 23.96 -32.42
N LYS A 43 -9.56 24.26 -31.25
CA LYS A 43 -8.82 23.23 -30.44
C LYS A 43 -9.78 22.18 -29.87
N LEU A 44 -10.99 22.56 -29.50
CA LEU A 44 -12.02 21.64 -29.07
C LEU A 44 -12.48 20.73 -30.23
N ALA A 45 -12.71 21.29 -31.41
CA ALA A 45 -13.11 20.54 -32.59
C ALA A 45 -12.06 19.50 -33.01
N GLU A 46 -10.77 19.90 -33.01
CA GLU A 46 -9.64 19.00 -33.25
C GLU A 46 -9.56 17.88 -32.21
N ALA A 47 -9.56 18.23 -30.92
CA ALA A 47 -9.42 17.27 -29.82
C ALA A 47 -10.55 16.24 -29.80
N LEU A 48 -11.77 16.63 -30.15
CA LEU A 48 -12.97 15.80 -30.16
C LEU A 48 -13.24 15.14 -31.52
N GLN A 49 -12.45 15.44 -32.55
CA GLN A 49 -12.61 14.97 -33.95
C GLN A 49 -14.04 15.16 -34.48
N ILE A 50 -14.58 16.37 -34.30
CA ILE A 50 -15.92 16.83 -34.76
C ILE A 50 -15.83 18.16 -35.53
N ASN A 51 -16.89 18.51 -36.25
CA ASN A 51 -16.95 19.75 -36.96
C ASN A 51 -16.96 20.95 -36.00
N ARG A 52 -16.29 22.05 -36.39
CA ARG A 52 -16.26 23.26 -35.60
C ARG A 52 -17.67 23.82 -35.38
N SER A 53 -18.55 23.72 -36.36
CA SER A 53 -19.96 24.15 -36.25
C SER A 53 -20.70 23.43 -35.11
N THR A 54 -20.42 22.14 -34.88
CA THR A 54 -20.99 21.36 -33.77
C THR A 54 -20.54 21.92 -32.44
N VAL A 55 -19.24 22.27 -32.31
CA VAL A 55 -18.70 22.90 -31.09
C VAL A 55 -19.32 24.29 -30.87
N VAL A 56 -19.38 25.12 -31.91
CA VAL A 56 -19.98 26.47 -31.85
C VAL A 56 -21.42 26.37 -31.37
N HIS A 57 -22.23 25.50 -31.95
CA HIS A 57 -23.62 25.29 -31.56
C HIS A 57 -23.77 24.88 -30.08
N ALA A 58 -22.96 23.92 -29.62
CA ALA A 58 -22.95 23.51 -28.20
C ALA A 58 -22.57 24.67 -27.25
N LEU A 59 -21.57 25.48 -27.64
CA LEU A 59 -21.15 26.62 -26.82
C LEU A 59 -22.18 27.78 -26.84
N GLU A 60 -22.87 28.02 -27.94
CA GLU A 60 -23.95 29.02 -28.03
C GLU A 60 -25.14 28.62 -27.16
N GLU A 61 -25.49 27.33 -27.14
CA GLU A 61 -26.56 26.83 -26.28
C GLU A 61 -26.15 26.91 -24.80
N LEU A 62 -24.90 26.55 -24.45
CA LEU A 62 -24.36 26.75 -23.11
C LEU A 62 -24.36 28.21 -22.66
N MET A 63 -24.10 29.16 -23.58
CA MET A 63 -24.18 30.59 -23.28
C MET A 63 -25.64 31.03 -23.07
N SER A 64 -26.56 30.55 -23.88
CA SER A 64 -28.01 30.88 -23.74
C SER A 64 -28.57 30.35 -22.41
N LEU A 65 -28.04 29.19 -21.94
CA LEU A 65 -28.37 28.58 -20.65
C LEU A 65 -27.62 29.20 -19.46
N GLY A 66 -26.70 30.16 -19.71
CA GLY A 66 -25.95 30.86 -18.68
C GLY A 66 -24.83 30.05 -18.02
N TRP A 67 -24.42 28.91 -18.60
CA TRP A 67 -23.33 28.09 -18.08
C TRP A 67 -21.94 28.64 -18.40
N ILE A 68 -21.81 29.35 -19.52
CA ILE A 68 -20.56 29.95 -19.98
C ILE A 68 -20.80 31.38 -20.45
N GLU A 69 -19.74 32.18 -20.49
CA GLU A 69 -19.77 33.58 -20.96
C GLU A 69 -18.61 33.87 -21.91
N ARG A 70 -18.80 34.74 -22.91
CA ARG A 70 -17.72 35.28 -23.73
C ARG A 70 -17.20 36.59 -23.15
N ARG A 71 -15.87 36.66 -22.97
CA ARG A 71 -15.18 37.87 -22.56
C ARG A 71 -14.36 38.40 -23.73
N GLN A 72 -14.62 39.64 -24.13
CA GLN A 72 -13.96 40.27 -25.26
C GLN A 72 -12.43 40.23 -25.07
N GLY A 73 -11.69 39.74 -26.07
CA GLY A 73 -10.22 39.58 -26.03
C GLY A 73 -9.71 38.42 -25.18
N SER A 74 -10.53 37.79 -24.32
CA SER A 74 -10.12 36.73 -23.39
C SER A 74 -10.66 35.33 -23.73
N GLY A 75 -11.71 35.23 -24.56
CA GLY A 75 -12.31 33.98 -25.01
C GLY A 75 -13.52 33.56 -24.20
N THR A 76 -13.87 32.29 -24.24
CA THR A 76 -15.02 31.68 -23.55
C THR A 76 -14.62 31.18 -22.17
N HIS A 77 -15.42 31.55 -21.17
CA HIS A 77 -15.19 31.19 -19.76
C HIS A 77 -16.44 30.55 -19.16
N VAL A 78 -16.27 29.71 -18.15
CA VAL A 78 -17.38 29.26 -17.31
C VAL A 78 -17.96 30.46 -16.58
N ALA A 79 -19.29 30.66 -16.63
CA ALA A 79 -19.96 31.81 -16.05
C ALA A 79 -19.75 31.89 -14.52
N GLN A 80 -19.63 33.12 -14.01
CA GLN A 80 -19.55 33.38 -12.58
C GLN A 80 -20.96 33.68 -12.02
N GLY A 81 -21.57 32.70 -11.36
CA GLY A 81 -22.54 32.95 -10.29
C GLY A 81 -24.03 33.08 -10.65
N GLN A 82 -24.51 32.86 -11.87
CA GLN A 82 -25.96 32.94 -12.14
C GLN A 82 -26.70 31.59 -12.19
N TRP A 83 -26.05 30.53 -12.61
CA TRP A 83 -26.63 29.19 -12.67
C TRP A 83 -26.63 28.45 -11.32
N GLY A 84 -25.99 29.03 -10.29
CA GLY A 84 -25.86 28.49 -8.95
C GLY A 84 -26.96 28.80 -7.93
N ASN A 85 -27.95 29.63 -8.27
CA ASN A 85 -29.00 30.05 -7.31
C ASN A 85 -29.99 28.92 -6.91
N ARG A 86 -29.90 27.72 -7.46
CA ARG A 86 -30.72 26.56 -7.11
C ARG A 86 -29.95 25.33 -6.66
N GLN A 87 -28.63 25.39 -6.62
CA GLN A 87 -27.84 24.36 -6.00
C GLN A 87 -27.19 24.89 -4.72
N PRO A 88 -27.17 24.09 -3.62
CA PRO A 88 -26.38 24.47 -2.44
C PRO A 88 -24.96 24.75 -2.90
N ALA A 89 -24.32 25.78 -2.33
CA ALA A 89 -22.95 26.15 -2.65
C ALA A 89 -22.08 24.87 -2.60
N ILE A 90 -21.81 24.28 -3.77
CA ILE A 90 -20.93 23.11 -3.87
C ILE A 90 -19.55 23.67 -3.63
N TYR A 91 -19.11 23.58 -2.37
CA TYR A 91 -17.73 23.86 -2.04
C TYR A 91 -16.84 22.99 -2.93
N GLN A 92 -15.98 23.65 -3.69
CA GLN A 92 -15.08 22.96 -4.62
C GLN A 92 -13.92 22.37 -3.82
N TRP A 93 -14.22 21.38 -2.99
CA TRP A 93 -13.23 20.73 -2.12
C TRP A 93 -11.99 20.26 -2.89
N ARG A 94 -12.17 19.80 -4.15
CA ARG A 94 -11.04 19.34 -4.99
C ARG A 94 -9.99 20.42 -5.26
N THR A 95 -10.37 21.70 -5.29
CA THR A 95 -9.41 22.81 -5.50
C THR A 95 -8.58 23.12 -4.27
N LEU A 96 -9.03 22.67 -3.10
CA LEU A 96 -8.34 22.83 -1.84
C LEU A 96 -7.38 21.67 -1.55
N PHE A 97 -7.48 20.58 -2.33
CA PHE A 97 -6.64 19.40 -2.15
C PHE A 97 -5.24 19.63 -2.70
N SER A 98 -4.30 19.91 -1.82
CA SER A 98 -2.88 20.17 -2.15
C SER A 98 -1.92 19.13 -1.62
N SER A 99 -2.40 18.21 -0.76
CA SER A 99 -1.53 17.24 -0.10
C SER A 99 -0.96 16.20 -1.06
N PRO A 100 0.35 15.94 -1.04
CA PRO A 100 0.96 14.84 -1.77
C PRO A 100 0.40 13.45 -1.38
N LEU A 101 -0.21 13.32 -0.18
CA LEU A 101 -0.87 12.09 0.28
C LEU A 101 -2.05 11.68 -0.61
N LEU A 102 -2.64 12.64 -1.35
CA LEU A 102 -3.79 12.40 -2.22
C LEU A 102 -3.39 11.99 -3.65
N LYS A 103 -2.09 12.01 -3.97
CA LYS A 103 -1.59 11.57 -5.27
C LYS A 103 -1.52 10.04 -5.31
N GLU A 104 -2.63 9.42 -5.66
CA GLU A 104 -2.64 7.98 -5.93
C GLU A 104 -2.13 7.68 -7.35
N ASP A 105 -1.44 6.57 -7.52
CA ASP A 105 -1.02 6.10 -8.83
C ASP A 105 -2.24 5.79 -9.71
N PRO A 106 -2.30 6.27 -10.98
CA PRO A 106 -3.45 6.03 -11.87
C PRO A 106 -3.81 4.54 -12.05
N TYR A 107 -2.82 3.66 -12.00
CA TYR A 107 -3.06 2.22 -12.05
C TYR A 107 -3.87 1.74 -10.82
N ILE A 108 -3.52 2.23 -9.63
CA ILE A 108 -4.21 1.88 -8.38
C ILE A 108 -5.65 2.40 -8.41
N THR A 109 -5.87 3.62 -8.87
CA THR A 109 -7.22 4.19 -9.02
C THR A 109 -8.08 3.35 -9.95
N GLN A 110 -7.54 2.93 -11.10
CA GLN A 110 -8.25 2.07 -12.06
C GLN A 110 -8.52 0.68 -11.46
N LEU A 111 -7.55 0.09 -10.76
CA LEU A 111 -7.68 -1.20 -10.10
C LEU A 111 -8.82 -1.18 -9.08
N LYS A 112 -8.89 -0.16 -8.22
CA LYS A 112 -9.95 -0.01 -7.22
C LYS A 112 -11.33 0.08 -7.86
N ASN A 113 -11.46 0.90 -8.91
CA ASN A 113 -12.72 1.08 -9.64
C ASN A 113 -13.22 -0.21 -10.33
N GLN A 114 -12.30 -1.13 -10.68
CA GLN A 114 -12.63 -2.39 -11.35
C GLN A 114 -12.78 -3.56 -10.38
N ASN A 115 -12.16 -3.50 -9.20
CA ASN A 115 -12.22 -4.58 -8.20
C ASN A 115 -13.65 -4.82 -7.67
N ASP A 116 -14.51 -3.80 -7.73
CA ASP A 116 -15.94 -3.93 -7.42
C ASP A 116 -16.75 -4.68 -8.50
N ALA A 117 -16.14 -4.95 -9.68
CA ALA A 117 -16.78 -5.73 -10.73
C ALA A 117 -16.74 -7.24 -10.41
N LYS A 118 -17.90 -7.90 -10.47
CA LYS A 118 -18.15 -9.29 -10.01
C LYS A 118 -17.26 -10.40 -10.58
N ASN A 119 -16.37 -10.14 -11.56
CA ASN A 119 -15.61 -11.15 -12.29
C ASN A 119 -14.08 -11.03 -12.13
N GLY A 120 -13.58 -10.20 -11.23
CA GLY A 120 -12.15 -10.01 -10.99
C GLY A 120 -11.56 -10.99 -9.98
N LEU A 121 -10.30 -11.36 -10.15
CA LEU A 121 -9.51 -12.09 -9.16
C LEU A 121 -8.53 -11.12 -8.49
N ASP A 122 -8.82 -10.75 -7.24
CA ASP A 122 -7.97 -9.86 -6.45
C ASP A 122 -6.77 -10.61 -5.87
N LEU A 123 -5.59 -10.31 -6.38
CA LEU A 123 -4.29 -10.77 -5.91
C LEU A 123 -3.38 -9.58 -5.55
N TYR A 124 -3.95 -8.36 -5.57
CA TYR A 124 -3.28 -7.12 -5.19
C TYR A 124 -3.31 -6.89 -3.68
N THR A 125 -4.47 -7.18 -3.04
CA THR A 125 -4.70 -6.92 -1.62
C THR A 125 -3.70 -7.68 -0.75
N GLY A 126 -3.14 -7.00 0.23
CA GLY A 126 -2.10 -7.53 1.12
C GLY A 126 -2.64 -8.24 2.37
N ASP A 127 -3.85 -8.77 2.33
CA ASP A 127 -4.48 -9.46 3.44
C ASP A 127 -4.51 -10.97 3.25
N LEU A 128 -4.56 -11.69 4.35
CA LEU A 128 -4.77 -13.13 4.37
C LEU A 128 -6.20 -13.44 3.87
N SER A 129 -6.32 -14.45 3.03
CA SER A 129 -7.64 -14.91 2.59
C SER A 129 -8.50 -15.35 3.77
N SER A 130 -9.79 -14.99 3.76
CA SER A 130 -10.70 -15.20 4.89
C SER A 130 -10.83 -16.67 5.31
N ASP A 131 -10.70 -17.61 4.38
CA ASP A 131 -10.75 -19.05 4.65
C ASP A 131 -9.50 -19.60 5.36
N LEU A 132 -8.44 -18.79 5.45
CA LEU A 132 -7.19 -19.11 6.13
C LEU A 132 -7.08 -18.47 7.51
N ILE A 133 -7.89 -17.44 7.80
CA ILE A 133 -7.86 -16.77 9.10
C ILE A 133 -8.20 -17.80 10.19
N PRO A 134 -7.35 -17.92 11.24
CA PRO A 134 -7.64 -18.81 12.36
C PRO A 134 -8.95 -18.42 13.07
N ASP A 135 -9.69 -19.39 13.53
CA ASP A 135 -10.91 -19.19 14.32
C ASP A 135 -10.54 -18.97 15.80
N PHE A 136 -10.54 -17.70 16.20
CA PHE A 136 -10.27 -17.31 17.58
C PHE A 136 -11.57 -17.13 18.33
N GLU A 137 -11.68 -17.77 19.50
CA GLU A 137 -12.78 -17.54 20.41
C GLU A 137 -12.56 -16.26 21.22
N PHE A 138 -13.55 -15.39 21.24
CA PHE A 138 -13.50 -14.17 22.04
C PHE A 138 -14.49 -14.28 23.21
N PRO A 139 -14.05 -13.95 24.44
CA PRO A 139 -14.95 -13.96 25.60
C PRO A 139 -16.02 -12.88 25.42
N ALA A 140 -17.22 -13.16 25.93
CA ALA A 140 -18.26 -12.14 26.04
C ALA A 140 -17.73 -10.95 26.87
N MET A 141 -17.85 -9.75 26.33
CA MET A 141 -17.43 -8.51 26.98
C MET A 141 -18.65 -7.67 27.32
N THR A 142 -18.78 -7.32 28.59
CA THR A 142 -19.75 -6.33 29.06
C THR A 142 -19.08 -4.97 29.15
N TRP A 143 -19.89 -3.92 29.12
CA TRP A 143 -19.34 -2.55 29.25
C TRP A 143 -18.60 -2.35 30.56
N ASP A 144 -19.13 -2.86 31.66
CA ASP A 144 -18.48 -2.82 32.99
C ASP A 144 -17.08 -3.46 32.96
N LYS A 145 -16.95 -4.61 32.32
CA LYS A 145 -15.66 -5.28 32.15
C LYS A 145 -14.69 -4.44 31.32
N ILE A 146 -15.15 -3.81 30.23
CA ILE A 146 -14.33 -2.92 29.40
C ILE A 146 -13.84 -1.73 30.23
N MET A 147 -14.71 -1.08 31.01
CA MET A 147 -14.36 0.04 31.88
C MET A 147 -13.40 -0.37 33.00
N HIS A 148 -13.48 -1.61 33.46
CA HIS A 148 -12.51 -2.14 34.44
C HIS A 148 -11.12 -2.31 33.80
N GLU A 149 -11.05 -2.85 32.59
CA GLU A 149 -9.78 -3.07 31.86
C GLU A 149 -9.13 -1.75 31.40
N GLU A 150 -9.91 -0.70 31.17
CA GLU A 150 -9.42 0.63 30.83
C GLU A 150 -8.40 1.17 31.86
N LYS A 151 -8.54 0.79 33.14
CA LYS A 151 -7.59 1.18 34.21
C LYS A 151 -6.17 0.63 33.98
N GLN A 152 -6.02 -0.38 33.13
CA GLN A 152 -4.71 -0.93 32.73
C GLN A 152 -4.17 -0.36 31.43
N LEU A 153 -4.95 0.49 30.75
CA LEU A 153 -4.51 1.20 29.57
C LEU A 153 -3.51 2.30 29.96
N THR A 154 -2.49 2.47 29.18
CA THR A 154 -1.44 3.48 29.37
C THR A 154 -1.15 4.15 28.03
N PRO A 155 -0.47 5.30 28.00
CA PRO A 155 -0.07 5.92 26.74
C PRO A 155 0.80 5.03 25.83
N THR A 156 1.44 4.01 26.38
CA THR A 156 2.19 3.00 25.60
C THR A 156 1.34 1.81 25.19
N GLY A 157 0.09 1.70 25.66
CA GLY A 157 -0.84 0.62 25.34
C GLY A 157 -1.30 -0.17 26.58
N TYR A 158 -2.12 -1.19 26.34
CA TYR A 158 -2.70 -2.06 27.32
C TYR A 158 -1.64 -2.99 27.94
N LYS A 159 -1.43 -2.90 29.26
CA LYS A 159 -0.34 -3.61 29.97
C LYS A 159 -0.37 -5.14 29.77
N PRO A 160 -1.51 -5.84 29.85
CA PRO A 160 -1.54 -7.28 29.62
C PRO A 160 -1.11 -7.66 28.19
N LEU A 161 -1.53 -6.91 27.18
CA LEU A 161 -1.11 -7.16 25.79
C LEU A 161 0.40 -6.98 25.63
N LYS A 162 0.97 -5.92 26.18
CA LYS A 162 2.42 -5.67 26.14
C LYS A 162 3.20 -6.84 26.76
N LYS A 163 2.73 -7.35 27.89
CA LYS A 163 3.33 -8.53 28.55
C LYS A 163 3.30 -9.76 27.64
N LEU A 164 2.16 -10.05 27.00
CA LEU A 164 2.02 -11.18 26.09
C LEU A 164 2.90 -11.02 24.84
N ILE A 165 3.01 -9.84 24.27
CA ILE A 165 3.89 -9.58 23.15
C ILE A 165 5.36 -9.88 23.51
N PHE A 166 5.83 -9.42 24.68
CA PHE A 166 7.17 -9.79 25.13
C PHE A 166 7.35 -11.30 25.31
N GLN A 167 6.37 -11.99 25.88
CA GLN A 167 6.41 -13.43 26.12
C GLN A 167 6.37 -14.25 24.83
N HIS A 168 5.66 -13.79 23.78
CA HIS A 168 5.54 -14.55 22.53
C HIS A 168 6.66 -14.25 21.54
N PHE A 169 7.09 -12.99 21.43
CA PHE A 169 7.96 -12.55 20.34
C PHE A 169 9.39 -12.19 20.77
N PHE A 170 9.64 -11.99 22.09
CA PHE A 170 10.88 -11.41 22.56
C PHE A 170 11.44 -12.12 23.82
N GLN A 171 11.31 -13.45 23.90
CA GLN A 171 11.80 -14.22 25.05
C GLN A 171 13.30 -14.05 25.28
N ASP A 172 14.08 -13.90 24.20
CA ASP A 172 15.54 -13.78 24.24
C ASP A 172 16.05 -12.34 24.34
N ILE A 173 15.15 -11.35 24.43
CA ILE A 173 15.55 -9.95 24.51
C ILE A 173 15.45 -9.45 25.96
N PRO A 174 16.53 -8.82 26.51
CA PRO A 174 16.44 -8.17 27.80
C PRO A 174 15.36 -7.08 27.81
N GLN A 175 14.36 -7.20 28.68
CA GLN A 175 13.31 -6.18 28.81
C GLN A 175 13.85 -4.89 29.46
N LYS A 176 14.94 -4.97 30.21
CA LYS A 176 15.57 -3.80 30.85
C LYS A 176 16.07 -2.83 29.79
N GLY A 177 15.58 -1.59 29.82
CA GLY A 177 15.96 -0.56 28.85
C GLY A 177 15.11 -0.49 27.59
N GLN A 178 14.23 -1.48 27.36
CA GLN A 178 13.32 -1.54 26.23
C GLN A 178 11.85 -1.37 26.66
N ASP A 179 11.01 -0.84 25.82
CA ASP A 179 9.56 -0.82 26.04
C ASP A 179 8.81 -1.04 24.71
N ILE A 180 7.49 -1.27 24.82
CA ILE A 180 6.57 -1.43 23.71
C ILE A 180 5.64 -0.23 23.64
N LEU A 181 5.43 0.29 22.41
CA LEU A 181 4.36 1.21 22.08
C LEU A 181 3.36 0.50 21.18
N ILE A 182 2.12 0.33 21.63
CA ILE A 182 1.03 -0.20 20.81
C ILE A 182 0.53 0.88 19.86
N THR A 183 0.23 0.47 18.63
CA THR A 183 -0.23 1.35 17.53
C THR A 183 -1.41 0.72 16.80
N ALA A 184 -2.18 1.54 16.06
CA ALA A 184 -3.24 1.06 15.17
C ALA A 184 -2.65 0.50 13.85
N GLY A 185 -1.88 -0.60 13.99
CA GLY A 185 -1.13 -1.25 12.92
C GLY A 185 0.28 -0.67 12.72
N SER A 186 1.14 -1.41 11.99
CA SER A 186 2.54 -1.06 11.74
C SER A 186 2.72 0.26 10.95
N THR A 187 1.80 0.56 10.03
CA THR A 187 1.85 1.80 9.23
C THR A 187 1.75 3.04 10.11
N GLN A 188 0.95 3.02 11.18
CA GLN A 188 0.93 4.10 12.17
C GLN A 188 2.26 4.17 12.92
N GLY A 189 2.87 3.03 13.22
CA GLY A 189 4.22 2.98 13.80
C GLY A 189 5.27 3.64 12.90
N ILE A 190 5.26 3.33 11.61
CA ILE A 190 6.13 3.99 10.61
C ILE A 190 5.87 5.50 10.58
N PHE A 191 4.61 5.92 10.57
CA PHE A 191 4.25 7.34 10.59
C PHE A 191 4.88 8.07 11.79
N TRP A 192 4.75 7.53 13.01
CA TRP A 192 5.31 8.15 14.20
C TRP A 192 6.83 8.16 14.20
N LEU A 193 7.49 7.11 13.72
CA LEU A 193 8.95 7.08 13.56
C LEU A 193 9.42 8.18 12.61
N ILE A 194 8.74 8.38 11.49
CA ILE A 194 9.06 9.48 10.56
C ILE A 194 8.89 10.84 11.23
N GLN A 195 7.81 11.04 11.98
CA GLN A 195 7.55 12.32 12.65
C GLN A 195 8.61 12.67 13.69
N VAL A 196 9.10 11.67 14.44
CA VAL A 196 10.02 11.88 15.57
C VAL A 196 11.49 11.86 15.16
N LEU A 197 11.88 11.00 14.20
CA LEU A 197 13.29 10.77 13.87
C LEU A 197 13.78 11.56 12.65
N LEU A 198 12.86 12.04 11.79
CA LEU A 198 13.22 12.61 10.50
C LEU A 198 12.68 14.02 10.29
N LYS A 199 13.43 14.78 9.52
CA LYS A 199 13.04 16.10 9.01
C LYS A 199 13.05 16.13 7.48
N PRO A 200 12.35 17.09 6.84
CA PRO A 200 12.42 17.26 5.39
C PRO A 200 13.85 17.33 4.88
N GLY A 201 14.13 16.61 3.80
CA GLY A 201 15.48 16.47 3.20
C GLY A 201 16.30 15.30 3.74
N ASP A 202 15.90 14.64 4.84
CA ASP A 202 16.58 13.43 5.32
C ASP A 202 16.41 12.25 4.35
N THR A 203 17.38 11.33 4.37
CA THR A 203 17.38 10.14 3.51
C THR A 203 17.33 8.86 4.33
N ILE A 204 16.45 7.93 3.95
CA ILE A 204 16.37 6.56 4.45
C ILE A 204 16.89 5.61 3.37
N ALA A 205 17.74 4.65 3.78
CA ALA A 205 18.08 3.50 2.95
C ALA A 205 17.05 2.38 3.16
N THR A 206 16.72 1.65 2.11
CA THR A 206 15.81 0.50 2.15
C THR A 206 16.19 -0.52 1.07
N GLU A 207 15.56 -1.67 1.09
CA GLU A 207 15.62 -2.66 0.02
C GLU A 207 15.10 -2.10 -1.30
N ASP A 208 15.56 -2.65 -2.42
CA ASP A 208 14.98 -2.40 -3.74
C ASP A 208 14.73 -3.74 -4.45
N PRO A 209 13.47 -4.13 -4.65
CA PRO A 209 12.22 -3.43 -4.38
C PRO A 209 11.84 -3.38 -2.88
N SER A 210 11.02 -2.39 -2.49
CA SER A 210 10.53 -2.24 -1.10
C SER A 210 9.10 -1.71 -1.04
N PHE A 211 8.37 -2.16 -0.03
CA PHE A 211 7.05 -1.65 0.33
C PHE A 211 7.04 -0.13 0.58
N LEU A 212 8.14 0.43 1.11
CA LEU A 212 8.21 1.86 1.42
C LEU A 212 7.96 2.75 0.21
N PHE A 213 8.36 2.33 -1.00
CA PHE A 213 8.12 3.10 -2.23
C PHE A 213 6.64 3.24 -2.57
N SER A 214 5.79 2.31 -2.08
CA SER A 214 4.34 2.38 -2.26
C SER A 214 3.64 3.32 -1.27
N LEU A 215 4.34 3.84 -0.27
CA LEU A 215 3.78 4.70 0.77
C LEU A 215 4.00 6.19 0.45
N PRO A 216 2.95 6.96 0.15
CA PRO A 216 3.08 8.39 -0.16
C PRO A 216 3.54 9.24 1.03
N LEU A 217 3.51 8.71 2.24
CA LEU A 217 3.83 9.43 3.47
C LEU A 217 5.28 9.96 3.53
N PHE A 218 6.25 9.29 2.89
CA PHE A 218 7.64 9.74 2.82
C PHE A 218 7.78 10.98 1.92
N ALA A 219 7.22 10.92 0.71
CA ALA A 219 7.19 12.05 -0.21
C ALA A 219 6.43 13.24 0.37
N ALA A 220 5.30 13.00 1.05
CA ALA A 220 4.51 14.04 1.70
C ALA A 220 5.27 14.76 2.81
N ARG A 221 6.21 14.07 3.47
CA ARG A 221 7.08 14.64 4.52
C ARG A 221 8.41 15.18 3.96
N GLY A 222 8.65 15.09 2.66
CA GLY A 222 9.91 15.49 2.04
C GLY A 222 11.11 14.59 2.38
N ILE A 223 10.85 13.31 2.69
CA ILE A 223 11.88 12.32 3.01
C ILE A 223 12.28 11.58 1.72
N HIS A 224 13.57 11.41 1.52
CA HIS A 224 14.12 10.69 0.37
C HIS A 224 14.33 9.22 0.69
N LEU A 225 13.83 8.33 -0.19
CA LEU A 225 14.10 6.91 -0.11
C LEU A 225 15.24 6.54 -1.08
N LYS A 226 16.18 5.72 -0.62
CA LYS A 226 17.26 5.15 -1.44
C LYS A 226 17.23 3.63 -1.35
N GLY A 227 16.91 3.01 -2.50
CA GLY A 227 16.91 1.56 -2.64
C GLY A 227 18.33 1.00 -2.74
N ILE A 228 18.53 -0.14 -2.09
CA ILE A 228 19.73 -0.98 -2.17
C ILE A 228 19.33 -2.28 -2.83
N LYS A 229 19.98 -2.64 -3.92
CA LYS A 229 19.71 -3.92 -4.61
C LYS A 229 19.88 -5.10 -3.67
N GLN A 230 19.04 -6.11 -3.86
CA GLN A 230 19.07 -7.33 -3.08
C GLN A 230 19.30 -8.57 -3.96
N ASP A 231 20.08 -9.51 -3.44
CA ASP A 231 20.24 -10.85 -3.98
C ASP A 231 19.27 -11.86 -3.30
N GLN A 232 19.58 -13.15 -3.36
CA GLN A 232 18.77 -14.17 -2.69
C GLN A 232 18.93 -14.17 -1.16
N ALA A 233 20.00 -13.58 -0.64
CA ALA A 233 20.28 -13.55 0.79
C ALA A 233 19.83 -12.26 1.50
N GLY A 234 19.50 -11.20 0.75
CA GLY A 234 19.10 -9.87 1.24
C GLY A 234 19.84 -8.74 0.55
N ILE A 235 19.84 -7.54 1.13
CA ILE A 235 20.52 -6.37 0.54
C ILE A 235 22.03 -6.57 0.43
N ASP A 236 22.64 -5.95 -0.57
CA ASP A 236 24.09 -5.92 -0.75
C ASP A 236 24.75 -5.03 0.32
N CYS A 237 25.60 -5.62 1.17
CA CYS A 237 26.28 -4.93 2.26
C CYS A 237 27.35 -3.95 1.78
N GLN A 238 28.03 -4.24 0.66
CA GLN A 238 28.99 -3.31 0.08
C GLN A 238 28.27 -2.08 -0.48
N ALA A 239 27.20 -2.28 -1.21
CA ALA A 239 26.36 -1.18 -1.70
C ALA A 239 25.77 -0.33 -0.56
N LEU A 240 25.38 -0.97 0.57
CA LEU A 240 24.96 -0.26 1.77
C LEU A 240 26.07 0.62 2.32
N GLU A 241 27.30 0.08 2.48
CA GLU A 241 28.43 0.83 3.03
C GLU A 241 28.84 1.99 2.12
N GLU A 242 28.89 1.77 0.81
CA GLU A 242 29.14 2.83 -0.17
C GLU A 242 28.06 3.93 -0.13
N LEU A 243 26.81 3.55 0.05
CA LEU A 243 25.72 4.52 0.13
C LEU A 243 25.83 5.37 1.40
N ILE A 244 26.19 4.76 2.55
CA ILE A 244 26.43 5.48 3.81
C ILE A 244 27.58 6.49 3.67
N GLN A 245 28.67 6.10 3.02
CA GLN A 245 29.83 6.96 2.80
C GLN A 245 29.53 8.14 1.84
N LYS A 246 28.75 7.88 0.81
CA LYS A 246 28.42 8.89 -0.22
C LYS A 246 27.29 9.83 0.19
N LYS A 247 26.42 9.40 1.10
CA LYS A 247 25.19 10.12 1.49
C LYS A 247 24.97 10.06 2.99
N LYS A 248 24.41 11.15 3.54
CA LYS A 248 23.99 11.19 4.94
C LYS A 248 22.71 10.41 5.14
N ILE A 249 22.85 9.08 5.30
CA ILE A 249 21.71 8.20 5.62
C ILE A 249 21.38 8.33 7.09
N LYS A 250 20.09 8.46 7.41
CA LYS A 250 19.59 8.60 8.79
C LYS A 250 19.13 7.30 9.41
N LEU A 251 18.53 6.43 8.60
CA LEU A 251 17.95 5.16 9.03
C LEU A 251 18.10 4.15 7.90
N LEU A 252 18.21 2.88 8.28
CA LEU A 252 18.02 1.74 7.37
C LEU A 252 16.70 1.06 7.72
N TYR A 253 15.79 0.91 6.76
CA TYR A 253 14.56 0.13 6.89
C TYR A 253 14.70 -1.18 6.15
N LEU A 254 14.32 -2.28 6.82
CA LEU A 254 14.38 -3.64 6.30
C LEU A 254 13.11 -4.42 6.65
N ASN A 255 12.66 -5.27 5.72
CA ASN A 255 11.64 -6.28 5.95
C ASN A 255 12.26 -7.69 5.76
N PRO A 256 12.95 -8.22 6.78
CA PRO A 256 13.85 -9.36 6.61
C PRO A 256 13.14 -10.71 6.50
N ASN A 257 11.88 -10.82 6.92
CA ASN A 257 11.10 -12.05 6.86
C ASN A 257 9.97 -11.91 5.82
N TYR A 258 9.97 -12.82 4.82
CA TYR A 258 8.89 -12.90 3.81
C TYR A 258 8.60 -11.54 3.17
N GLN A 259 9.66 -10.86 2.79
CA GLN A 259 9.72 -9.46 2.37
C GLN A 259 8.58 -9.05 1.43
N ASN A 260 7.97 -7.92 1.71
CA ASN A 260 7.05 -7.27 0.78
C ASN A 260 7.83 -6.30 -0.13
N PRO A 261 7.91 -6.57 -1.46
CA PRO A 261 7.00 -7.41 -2.24
C PRO A 261 7.51 -8.80 -2.65
N THR A 262 8.77 -9.16 -2.37
CA THR A 262 9.45 -10.29 -3.04
C THR A 262 9.17 -11.68 -2.45
N GLY A 263 8.61 -11.75 -1.23
CA GLY A 263 8.45 -13.01 -0.48
C GLY A 263 9.76 -13.62 0.04
N LYS A 264 10.90 -12.98 -0.18
CA LYS A 264 12.21 -13.48 0.23
C LYS A 264 12.42 -13.39 1.74
N THR A 265 13.21 -14.31 2.28
CA THR A 265 13.69 -14.28 3.66
C THR A 265 15.19 -13.98 3.70
N MET A 266 15.59 -12.95 4.44
CA MET A 266 16.99 -12.56 4.60
C MET A 266 17.74 -13.62 5.42
N SER A 267 18.87 -14.12 4.90
CA SER A 267 19.67 -15.14 5.58
C SER A 267 20.27 -14.63 6.89
N LEU A 268 20.47 -15.54 7.86
CA LEU A 268 21.08 -15.19 9.15
C LEU A 268 22.48 -14.58 8.99
N LYS A 269 23.27 -15.08 8.03
CA LYS A 269 24.59 -14.52 7.71
C LYS A 269 24.47 -13.05 7.30
N ARG A 270 23.54 -12.74 6.39
CA ARG A 270 23.32 -11.38 5.91
C ARG A 270 22.81 -10.44 7.01
N ARG A 271 21.92 -10.92 7.89
CA ARG A 271 21.47 -10.15 9.07
C ARG A 271 22.66 -9.71 9.92
N LYS A 272 23.58 -10.63 10.24
CA LYS A 272 24.79 -10.34 11.02
C LYS A 272 25.75 -9.39 10.29
N GLU A 273 25.91 -9.51 8.99
CA GLU A 273 26.74 -8.61 8.17
C GLU A 273 26.18 -7.19 8.19
N ILE A 274 24.87 -7.02 7.94
CA ILE A 274 24.19 -5.71 7.97
C ILE A 274 24.33 -5.04 9.34
N ILE A 275 24.11 -5.79 10.43
CA ILE A 275 24.27 -5.28 11.79
C ILE A 275 25.69 -4.74 11.99
N ARG A 276 26.73 -5.47 11.59
CA ARG A 276 28.13 -5.00 11.71
C ARG A 276 28.38 -3.71 10.94
N VAL A 277 27.89 -3.61 9.68
CA VAL A 277 28.00 -2.38 8.88
C VAL A 277 27.30 -1.23 9.58
N CYS A 278 26.08 -1.44 10.04
CA CYS A 278 25.29 -0.39 10.70
C CYS A 278 25.90 0.01 12.06
N GLN A 279 26.50 -0.92 12.82
CA GLN A 279 27.22 -0.62 14.06
C GLN A 279 28.44 0.25 13.82
N LYS A 280 29.25 -0.09 12.80
CA LYS A 280 30.44 0.69 12.41
C LYS A 280 30.10 2.16 12.10
N HIS A 281 28.91 2.41 11.54
CA HIS A 281 28.48 3.75 11.12
C HIS A 281 27.43 4.38 12.04
N HIS A 282 27.13 3.79 13.18
CA HIS A 282 26.09 4.24 14.13
C HIS A 282 24.73 4.47 13.46
N LEU A 283 24.37 3.61 12.48
CA LEU A 283 23.14 3.73 11.71
C LEU A 283 22.03 2.90 12.38
N PRO A 284 20.93 3.52 12.86
CA PRO A 284 19.79 2.80 13.40
C PRO A 284 19.06 1.99 12.30
N ILE A 285 18.50 0.84 12.69
CA ILE A 285 17.76 -0.05 11.81
C ILE A 285 16.29 -0.07 12.25
N ILE A 286 15.37 0.05 11.32
CA ILE A 286 13.95 -0.30 11.48
C ILE A 286 13.75 -1.68 10.87
N GLU A 287 13.35 -2.66 11.68
CA GLU A 287 12.96 -3.99 11.27
C GLU A 287 11.44 -4.07 11.19
N ASP A 288 10.90 -4.19 9.99
CA ASP A 288 9.47 -4.44 9.77
C ASP A 288 9.24 -5.96 9.68
N ASP A 289 8.63 -6.52 10.71
CA ASP A 289 8.46 -7.96 10.87
C ASP A 289 6.98 -8.37 10.98
N VAL A 290 6.12 -7.71 10.21
CA VAL A 290 4.66 -7.93 10.23
C VAL A 290 4.22 -9.28 9.67
N PHE A 291 5.13 -10.01 9.02
CA PHE A 291 4.85 -11.32 8.43
C PHE A 291 5.47 -12.48 9.20
N SER A 292 6.18 -12.25 10.30
CA SER A 292 6.92 -13.30 11.06
C SER A 292 6.08 -14.52 11.42
N GLU A 293 4.81 -14.31 11.75
CA GLU A 293 3.86 -15.37 12.11
C GLU A 293 3.34 -16.20 10.92
N LEU A 294 3.68 -15.83 9.69
CA LEU A 294 3.22 -16.48 8.45
C LEU A 294 4.27 -17.40 7.83
N GLY A 295 5.27 -17.80 8.60
CA GLY A 295 6.32 -18.74 8.16
C GLY A 295 5.84 -20.17 8.03
N PHE A 296 6.43 -20.94 7.10
CA PHE A 296 6.12 -22.36 6.92
C PHE A 296 6.93 -23.28 7.85
N GLY A 297 7.97 -22.76 8.45
CA GLY A 297 8.89 -23.51 9.30
C GLY A 297 9.47 -22.68 10.44
N GLN A 298 10.66 -23.05 10.91
CA GLN A 298 11.33 -22.35 11.99
C GLN A 298 11.79 -20.97 11.55
N SER A 299 11.42 -19.95 12.31
CA SER A 299 11.84 -18.57 12.09
C SER A 299 13.33 -18.37 12.42
N LEU A 300 13.98 -17.48 11.67
CA LEU A 300 15.33 -17.01 11.98
C LEU A 300 15.29 -15.94 13.10
N PRO A 301 16.37 -15.80 13.90
CA PRO A 301 16.48 -14.72 14.87
C PRO A 301 16.27 -13.35 14.21
N SER A 302 15.43 -12.50 14.81
CA SER A 302 15.18 -11.15 14.32
C SER A 302 16.45 -10.27 14.40
N LEU A 303 16.53 -9.21 13.61
CA LEU A 303 17.58 -8.20 13.78
C LEU A 303 17.52 -7.59 15.19
N LYS A 304 16.30 -7.41 15.72
CA LYS A 304 16.06 -6.92 17.07
C LYS A 304 16.67 -7.84 18.13
N SER A 305 16.55 -9.15 18.01
CA SER A 305 17.17 -10.09 18.95
C SER A 305 18.70 -10.10 18.83
N LEU A 306 19.24 -9.87 17.64
CA LEU A 306 20.68 -9.84 17.39
C LEU A 306 21.35 -8.51 17.81
N ALA A 307 20.61 -7.38 17.81
CA ALA A 307 21.13 -6.05 18.16
C ALA A 307 20.04 -5.21 18.84
N PRO A 308 19.66 -5.52 20.10
CA PRO A 308 18.50 -4.91 20.77
C PRO A 308 18.52 -3.39 20.86
N ASP A 309 19.69 -2.79 21.08
CA ASP A 309 19.81 -1.34 21.31
C ASP A 309 19.86 -0.54 20.01
N GLN A 310 20.16 -1.18 18.87
CA GLN A 310 20.30 -0.54 17.57
C GLN A 310 19.04 -0.68 16.70
N VAL A 311 18.24 -1.70 16.94
CA VAL A 311 17.11 -2.05 16.11
C VAL A 311 15.79 -1.57 16.73
N ILE A 312 14.99 -0.86 15.95
CA ILE A 312 13.59 -0.54 16.23
C ILE A 312 12.76 -1.61 15.53
N TYR A 313 12.02 -2.41 16.29
CA TYR A 313 11.19 -3.47 15.74
C TYR A 313 9.75 -3.01 15.54
N LEU A 314 9.18 -3.32 14.39
CA LEU A 314 7.78 -3.14 14.04
C LEU A 314 7.11 -4.51 13.91
N GLY A 315 6.10 -4.77 14.72
CA GLY A 315 5.27 -5.98 14.63
C GLY A 315 3.80 -5.66 14.38
N SER A 316 3.04 -6.66 13.97
CA SER A 316 1.59 -6.53 13.78
C SER A 316 0.89 -7.87 13.83
N LEU A 317 -0.32 -7.91 14.43
CA LEU A 317 -1.23 -9.05 14.36
C LEU A 317 -2.25 -8.94 13.22
N SER A 318 -2.32 -7.79 12.54
CA SER A 318 -3.31 -7.56 11.49
C SER A 318 -3.22 -8.55 10.31
N LYS A 319 -2.05 -9.20 10.13
CA LYS A 319 -1.87 -10.19 9.07
C LYS A 319 -2.39 -11.58 9.43
N ILE A 320 -2.68 -11.84 10.71
CA ILE A 320 -3.27 -13.10 11.20
C ILE A 320 -4.76 -12.93 11.48
N PHE A 321 -5.14 -11.79 12.10
CA PHE A 321 -6.51 -11.53 12.55
C PHE A 321 -7.40 -10.85 11.51
N SER A 322 -6.93 -10.60 10.30
CA SER A 322 -7.58 -9.71 9.33
C SER A 322 -7.29 -8.23 9.57
N SER A 323 -7.47 -7.43 8.51
CA SER A 323 -7.32 -5.96 8.56
C SER A 323 -8.37 -5.26 9.43
N SER A 324 -9.39 -5.98 9.92
CA SER A 324 -10.41 -5.43 10.81
C SER A 324 -9.91 -5.19 12.23
N ILE A 325 -8.92 -5.97 12.70
CA ILE A 325 -8.28 -5.81 14.01
C ILE A 325 -6.88 -5.22 13.80
N LYS A 326 -6.81 -3.89 13.84
CA LYS A 326 -5.55 -3.16 13.62
C LYS A 326 -4.76 -3.03 14.91
N VAL A 327 -3.95 -4.02 15.22
CA VAL A 327 -2.99 -3.97 16.31
C VAL A 327 -1.58 -4.15 15.76
N GLY A 328 -0.76 -3.12 15.97
CA GLY A 328 0.67 -3.15 15.71
C GLY A 328 1.43 -2.70 16.95
N TRP A 329 2.73 -2.84 16.94
CA TRP A 329 3.59 -2.37 18.03
C TRP A 329 4.99 -2.01 17.54
N LEU A 330 5.61 -1.14 18.33
CA LEU A 330 7.03 -0.81 18.24
C LEU A 330 7.75 -1.34 19.47
N VAL A 331 8.90 -1.98 19.30
CA VAL A 331 9.82 -2.29 20.40
C VAL A 331 11.11 -1.51 20.19
N ALA A 332 11.44 -0.64 21.13
CA ALA A 332 12.59 0.24 21.02
C ALA A 332 13.14 0.64 22.40
N PRO A 333 14.33 1.24 22.47
CA PRO A 333 14.87 1.79 23.73
C PRO A 333 13.91 2.80 24.37
N ASN A 334 13.81 2.76 25.70
CA ASN A 334 12.92 3.60 26.49
C ASN A 334 12.93 5.10 26.13
N PRO A 335 14.09 5.76 25.86
CA PRO A 335 14.10 7.17 25.47
C PRO A 335 13.32 7.45 24.18
N LEU A 336 13.43 6.52 23.19
CA LEU A 336 12.69 6.66 21.93
C LEU A 336 11.19 6.44 22.15
N ILE A 337 10.80 5.41 22.91
CA ILE A 337 9.38 5.19 23.23
C ILE A 337 8.76 6.39 23.94
N LYS A 338 9.46 7.01 24.90
CA LYS A 338 9.00 8.24 25.56
C LYS A 338 8.77 9.39 24.56
N SER A 339 9.68 9.58 23.61
CA SER A 339 9.55 10.62 22.57
C SER A 339 8.37 10.33 21.63
N LEU A 340 8.18 9.07 21.23
CA LEU A 340 7.06 8.63 20.41
C LEU A 340 5.71 8.83 21.13
N VAL A 341 5.63 8.50 22.41
CA VAL A 341 4.43 8.74 23.25
C VAL A 341 4.14 10.23 23.32
N SER A 342 5.15 11.07 23.55
CA SER A 342 4.96 12.52 23.60
C SER A 342 4.43 13.10 22.29
N ALA A 343 4.95 12.62 21.16
CA ALA A 343 4.45 13.01 19.83
C ALA A 343 3.02 12.50 19.57
N LYS A 344 2.75 11.24 19.93
CA LYS A 344 1.43 10.61 19.75
C LYS A 344 0.34 11.34 20.54
N LYS A 345 0.61 11.80 21.76
CA LYS A 345 -0.33 12.53 22.60
C LYS A 345 -0.86 13.85 21.99
N ILE A 346 -0.20 14.37 20.96
CA ILE A 346 -0.68 15.57 20.25
C ILE A 346 -1.97 15.28 19.46
N THR A 347 -2.18 14.02 19.04
CA THR A 347 -3.32 13.60 18.22
C THR A 347 -4.23 12.62 18.93
N GLU A 348 -3.66 11.72 19.74
CA GLU A 348 -4.38 10.70 20.50
C GLU A 348 -3.62 10.39 21.80
N ASN A 349 -4.32 10.26 22.92
CA ASN A 349 -3.69 9.90 24.18
C ASN A 349 -3.27 8.43 24.21
N GLU A 350 -4.21 7.54 24.00
CA GLU A 350 -4.05 6.09 23.99
C GLU A 350 -4.54 5.51 22.67
N THR A 351 -4.00 4.35 22.28
CA THR A 351 -4.55 3.55 21.19
C THR A 351 -5.79 2.81 21.70
N ASP A 352 -6.81 2.69 20.85
CA ASP A 352 -8.10 2.07 21.17
C ASP A 352 -7.97 0.75 21.93
N LEU A 353 -8.73 0.63 23.03
CA LEU A 353 -8.65 -0.51 23.94
C LEU A 353 -9.24 -1.80 23.33
N LEU A 354 -10.36 -1.71 22.62
CA LEU A 354 -11.07 -2.90 22.12
C LEU A 354 -10.22 -3.82 21.23
N PRO A 355 -9.50 -3.32 20.22
CA PRO A 355 -8.59 -4.16 19.44
C PRO A 355 -7.50 -4.81 20.29
N GLN A 356 -7.03 -4.11 21.33
CA GLN A 356 -6.03 -4.64 22.25
C GLN A 356 -6.58 -5.73 23.16
N LEU A 357 -7.81 -5.64 23.60
CA LEU A 357 -8.51 -6.71 24.35
C LEU A 357 -8.70 -7.97 23.49
N LEU A 358 -9.11 -7.81 22.22
CA LEU A 358 -9.27 -8.92 21.30
C LEU A 358 -7.90 -9.60 21.03
N ALA A 359 -6.85 -8.83 20.78
CA ALA A 359 -5.51 -9.35 20.59
C ALA A 359 -4.99 -10.08 21.84
N THR A 360 -5.27 -9.53 23.03
CA THR A 360 -4.92 -10.16 24.30
C THR A 360 -5.64 -11.49 24.47
N ALA A 361 -6.95 -11.54 24.22
CA ALA A 361 -7.75 -12.75 24.32
C ALA A 361 -7.20 -13.85 23.39
N ALA A 362 -6.89 -13.51 22.13
CA ALA A 362 -6.34 -14.46 21.17
C ALA A 362 -4.96 -14.99 21.58
N LEU A 363 -4.03 -14.09 21.94
CA LEU A 363 -2.68 -14.49 22.36
C LEU A 363 -2.63 -15.28 23.68
N SER A 364 -3.65 -15.10 24.55
CA SER A 364 -3.76 -15.82 25.82
C SER A 364 -4.28 -17.25 25.66
N GLN A 365 -4.82 -17.64 24.50
CA GLN A 365 -5.37 -18.95 24.29
C GLN A 365 -4.27 -20.02 24.28
N GLN A 366 -4.47 -21.09 25.02
CA GLN A 366 -3.56 -22.26 24.97
C GLN A 366 -3.46 -22.86 23.56
N THR A 367 -4.49 -22.66 22.75
CA THR A 367 -4.60 -23.13 21.37
C THR A 367 -3.86 -22.24 20.36
N TYR A 368 -3.40 -21.03 20.73
CA TYR A 368 -2.79 -20.07 19.80
C TYR A 368 -1.64 -20.70 18.97
N LYS A 369 -0.68 -21.33 19.63
CA LYS A 369 0.44 -22.00 18.94
C LYS A 369 -0.03 -23.10 17.98
N LYS A 370 -1.06 -23.86 18.36
CA LYS A 370 -1.64 -24.91 17.50
C LYS A 370 -2.33 -24.28 16.28
N GLN A 371 -3.10 -23.22 16.49
CA GLN A 371 -3.78 -22.48 15.41
C GLN A 371 -2.75 -21.87 14.44
N GLN A 372 -1.66 -21.29 14.94
CA GLN A 372 -0.57 -20.78 14.14
C GLN A 372 0.12 -21.87 13.32
N GLN A 373 0.41 -23.03 13.92
CA GLN A 373 0.98 -24.18 13.19
C GLN A 373 0.04 -24.71 12.10
N GLN A 374 -1.27 -24.75 12.36
CA GLN A 374 -2.28 -25.13 11.37
C GLN A 374 -2.34 -24.11 10.22
N LEU A 375 -2.26 -22.82 10.53
CA LEU A 375 -2.18 -21.77 9.52
C LEU A 375 -0.93 -21.93 8.66
N ALA A 376 0.24 -22.11 9.29
CA ALA A 376 1.52 -22.33 8.60
C ALA A 376 1.43 -23.51 7.61
N LYS A 377 0.83 -24.62 8.04
CA LYS A 377 0.63 -25.79 7.19
C LYS A 377 -0.30 -25.48 6.02
N LYS A 378 -1.45 -24.85 6.26
CA LYS A 378 -2.40 -24.46 5.20
C LYS A 378 -1.75 -23.51 4.18
N LEU A 379 -0.96 -22.55 4.65
CA LEU A 379 -0.22 -21.61 3.79
C LEU A 379 0.83 -22.36 2.96
N GLN A 380 1.57 -23.25 3.55
CA GLN A 380 2.58 -24.08 2.86
C GLN A 380 1.94 -24.90 1.74
N ASP A 381 0.86 -25.63 2.05
CA ASP A 381 0.16 -26.47 1.07
C ASP A 381 -0.40 -25.62 -0.08
N ARG A 382 -0.99 -24.46 0.22
CA ARG A 382 -1.50 -23.52 -0.80
C ARG A 382 -0.38 -22.94 -1.65
N SER A 383 0.73 -22.55 -1.03
CA SER A 383 1.92 -22.02 -1.72
C SER A 383 2.52 -23.07 -2.67
N GLN A 384 2.68 -24.33 -2.23
CA GLN A 384 3.19 -25.41 -3.07
C GLN A 384 2.29 -25.66 -4.27
N ALA A 385 0.96 -25.69 -4.06
CA ALA A 385 -0.01 -25.87 -5.15
C ALA A 385 -0.03 -24.68 -6.11
N PHE A 386 0.18 -23.46 -5.63
CA PHE A 386 0.30 -22.27 -6.46
C PHE A 386 1.62 -22.29 -7.26
N ALA A 387 2.74 -22.66 -6.63
CA ALA A 387 4.04 -22.82 -7.31
C ALA A 387 3.97 -23.87 -8.43
N GLN A 388 3.29 -24.99 -8.21
CA GLN A 388 3.05 -25.99 -9.26
C GLN A 388 2.26 -25.39 -10.45
N THR A 389 1.27 -24.55 -10.19
CA THR A 389 0.52 -23.87 -11.26
C THR A 389 1.43 -22.91 -12.04
N LEU A 390 2.33 -22.20 -11.36
CA LEU A 390 3.29 -21.29 -12.00
C LEU A 390 4.32 -21.99 -12.87
N GLN A 391 4.61 -23.29 -12.65
CA GLN A 391 5.56 -24.06 -13.49
C GLN A 391 5.16 -24.09 -14.97
N ALA A 392 3.88 -24.02 -15.28
CA ALA A 392 3.39 -23.92 -16.66
C ALA A 392 3.85 -22.63 -17.37
N PHE A 393 4.26 -21.62 -16.63
CA PHE A 393 4.63 -20.28 -17.11
C PHE A 393 6.13 -19.97 -16.93
N LYS A 394 6.96 -20.94 -16.53
CA LYS A 394 8.39 -20.73 -16.17
C LYS A 394 9.26 -20.17 -17.31
N GLU A 395 8.88 -20.42 -18.56
CA GLU A 395 9.60 -19.90 -19.74
C GLU A 395 9.41 -18.38 -19.90
N ASP A 396 8.28 -17.85 -19.45
CA ASP A 396 7.90 -16.45 -19.58
C ASP A 396 8.06 -15.67 -18.27
N TRP A 397 7.80 -16.32 -17.13
CA TRP A 397 7.80 -15.71 -15.81
C TRP A 397 8.79 -16.41 -14.88
N GLN A 398 9.79 -15.67 -14.45
CA GLN A 398 10.71 -16.13 -13.41
C GLN A 398 10.12 -15.90 -12.02
N PHE A 399 10.20 -16.91 -11.17
CA PHE A 399 9.81 -16.85 -9.78
C PHE A 399 10.68 -17.78 -8.94
N SER A 400 10.68 -17.59 -7.61
CA SER A 400 11.35 -18.46 -6.65
C SER A 400 10.33 -19.00 -5.66
N PRO A 401 10.55 -20.22 -5.11
CA PRO A 401 9.83 -20.70 -3.95
C PRO A 401 9.96 -19.70 -2.80
N ILE A 402 8.97 -19.70 -1.91
CA ILE A 402 8.94 -18.88 -0.70
C ILE A 402 8.87 -19.77 0.54
N ASP A 403 9.36 -19.27 1.68
CA ASP A 403 9.39 -19.96 2.96
C ASP A 403 8.27 -19.47 3.90
N GLY A 404 7.42 -18.57 3.44
CA GLY A 404 6.34 -17.97 4.23
C GLY A 404 5.77 -16.70 3.59
N GLY A 405 4.97 -15.99 4.36
CA GLY A 405 4.33 -14.73 3.92
C GLY A 405 3.18 -14.94 2.95
N LEU A 406 2.84 -13.87 2.25
CA LEU A 406 1.64 -13.80 1.40
C LEU A 406 1.97 -13.69 -0.09
N TYR A 407 3.24 -13.49 -0.48
CA TYR A 407 3.55 -12.98 -1.80
C TYR A 407 4.50 -13.85 -2.59
N TYR A 408 4.17 -14.01 -3.87
CA TYR A 408 5.10 -14.40 -4.93
C TYR A 408 5.51 -13.16 -5.72
N TRP A 409 6.79 -13.13 -6.13
CA TRP A 409 7.34 -12.13 -7.04
C TRP A 409 7.66 -12.79 -8.36
N LEU A 410 6.98 -12.35 -9.43
CA LEU A 410 7.16 -12.87 -10.77
C LEU A 410 7.83 -11.80 -11.63
N THR A 411 8.90 -12.19 -12.35
CA THR A 411 9.63 -11.32 -13.27
C THR A 411 9.47 -11.82 -14.69
N TRP A 412 9.04 -10.94 -15.57
CA TRP A 412 8.90 -11.21 -17.01
C TRP A 412 10.29 -11.42 -17.64
N ARG A 413 10.45 -12.47 -18.45
CA ARG A 413 11.75 -12.89 -19.00
C ARG A 413 12.05 -12.38 -20.39
N GLN A 414 11.01 -11.93 -21.11
CA GLN A 414 11.16 -11.56 -22.53
C GLN A 414 11.66 -10.10 -22.64
N LYS A 415 10.95 -9.24 -23.35
CA LYS A 415 11.27 -7.82 -23.50
C LYS A 415 10.97 -7.04 -22.21
N LYS A 416 11.64 -5.90 -22.01
CA LYS A 416 11.31 -5.00 -20.91
C LYS A 416 9.87 -4.50 -21.07
N LEU A 417 9.06 -4.63 -20.00
CA LEU A 417 7.70 -4.09 -19.95
C LEU A 417 7.70 -2.59 -19.65
N THR A 418 6.72 -1.90 -20.19
CA THR A 418 6.38 -0.51 -19.87
C THR A 418 5.24 -0.45 -18.86
N ARG A 419 4.96 0.74 -18.30
CA ARG A 419 3.79 0.90 -17.41
C ARG A 419 2.46 0.59 -18.11
N ASN A 420 2.34 0.84 -19.40
CA ASN A 420 1.12 0.60 -20.15
C ASN A 420 0.83 -0.88 -20.38
N ASP A 421 1.85 -1.72 -20.45
CA ASP A 421 1.68 -3.17 -20.66
C ASP A 421 0.93 -3.81 -19.49
N TRP A 422 0.95 -3.22 -18.29
CA TRP A 422 0.22 -3.71 -17.13
C TRP A 422 -1.30 -3.48 -17.20
N GLN A 423 -1.78 -2.65 -18.13
CA GLN A 423 -3.23 -2.46 -18.34
C GLN A 423 -3.94 -3.75 -18.76
N VAL A 424 -3.24 -4.66 -19.45
CA VAL A 424 -3.79 -5.96 -19.85
C VAL A 424 -4.27 -6.79 -18.65
N PHE A 425 -3.61 -6.66 -17.50
CA PHE A 425 -4.00 -7.36 -16.28
C PHE A 425 -5.35 -6.86 -15.76
N LEU A 426 -5.57 -5.54 -15.77
CA LEU A 426 -6.85 -4.94 -15.38
C LEU A 426 -7.96 -5.35 -16.36
N GLN A 427 -7.70 -5.35 -17.67
CA GLN A 427 -8.65 -5.75 -18.71
C GLN A 427 -9.08 -7.21 -18.58
N GLU A 428 -8.14 -8.09 -18.22
CA GLU A 428 -8.41 -9.51 -17.97
C GLU A 428 -9.04 -9.78 -16.60
N GLY A 429 -9.16 -8.75 -15.74
CA GLY A 429 -9.67 -8.91 -14.38
C GLY A 429 -8.76 -9.76 -13.49
N LEU A 430 -7.44 -9.65 -13.68
CA LEU A 430 -6.43 -10.21 -12.78
C LEU A 430 -5.73 -9.06 -12.07
N PHE A 431 -6.15 -8.74 -10.84
CA PHE A 431 -5.67 -7.58 -10.11
C PHE A 431 -4.40 -7.91 -9.33
N ILE A 432 -3.28 -7.35 -9.74
CA ILE A 432 -1.93 -7.59 -9.18
C ILE A 432 -1.24 -6.26 -8.86
N ALA A 433 -0.10 -6.33 -8.18
CA ALA A 433 0.72 -5.15 -7.90
C ALA A 433 1.98 -5.13 -8.77
N PRO A 434 2.06 -4.30 -9.82
CA PRO A 434 3.25 -4.17 -10.66
C PRO A 434 4.45 -3.63 -9.88
N SER A 435 5.65 -3.99 -10.33
CA SER A 435 6.92 -3.62 -9.69
C SER A 435 7.18 -2.12 -9.59
N PHE A 436 6.67 -1.32 -10.52
CA PHE A 436 6.83 0.14 -10.47
C PHE A 436 6.18 0.81 -9.24
N LEU A 437 5.38 0.08 -8.46
CA LEU A 437 4.87 0.53 -7.16
C LEU A 437 5.91 0.37 -6.04
N PHE A 438 6.94 -0.45 -6.25
CA PHE A 438 7.91 -0.87 -5.24
C PHE A 438 9.37 -0.60 -5.62
N SER A 439 9.63 -0.23 -6.88
CA SER A 439 10.95 -0.08 -7.48
C SER A 439 10.88 0.77 -8.74
N ASN A 440 12.05 1.09 -9.30
CA ASN A 440 12.17 1.60 -10.66
C ASN A 440 12.09 0.49 -11.74
N ASP A 441 12.08 -0.77 -11.35
CA ASP A 441 11.81 -1.88 -12.27
C ASP A 441 10.36 -1.84 -12.75
N THR A 442 10.14 -2.23 -14.01
CA THR A 442 8.81 -2.25 -14.63
C THR A 442 8.40 -3.63 -15.13
N SER A 443 9.24 -4.65 -14.94
CA SER A 443 9.06 -5.96 -15.56
C SER A 443 8.69 -7.07 -14.58
N SER A 444 8.37 -6.72 -13.35
CA SER A 444 7.98 -7.69 -12.31
C SER A 444 6.63 -7.35 -11.69
N MET A 445 6.06 -8.32 -10.98
CA MET A 445 4.80 -8.14 -10.24
C MET A 445 4.80 -8.91 -8.93
N ARG A 446 4.08 -8.36 -7.94
CA ARG A 446 3.73 -9.03 -6.70
C ARG A 446 2.34 -9.64 -6.83
N ILE A 447 2.21 -10.89 -6.42
CA ILE A 447 0.95 -11.63 -6.37
C ILE A 447 0.73 -12.13 -4.93
N ASN A 448 -0.42 -11.80 -4.34
CA ASN A 448 -0.90 -12.49 -3.15
C ASN A 448 -1.49 -13.84 -3.57
N TYR A 449 -0.84 -14.94 -3.20
CA TYR A 449 -1.29 -16.29 -3.58
C TYR A 449 -2.41 -16.82 -2.68
N THR A 450 -2.62 -16.23 -1.51
CA THR A 450 -3.52 -16.79 -0.48
C THR A 450 -4.99 -16.85 -0.91
N PRO A 451 -5.54 -15.97 -1.76
CA PRO A 451 -6.89 -16.11 -2.28
C PRO A 451 -7.05 -17.22 -3.32
N VAL A 452 -5.95 -17.79 -3.85
CA VAL A 452 -5.98 -18.75 -4.96
C VAL A 452 -6.15 -20.19 -4.44
N ASP A 453 -7.35 -20.55 -4.08
CA ASP A 453 -7.75 -21.92 -3.72
C ASP A 453 -7.78 -22.88 -4.94
N LYS A 454 -8.19 -24.13 -4.72
CA LYS A 454 -8.27 -25.15 -5.79
C LYS A 454 -9.14 -24.72 -6.98
N LYS A 455 -10.26 -24.01 -6.73
CA LYS A 455 -11.19 -23.56 -7.80
C LYS A 455 -10.60 -22.37 -8.55
N LYS A 456 -10.03 -21.40 -7.84
CA LYS A 456 -9.48 -20.18 -8.42
C LYS A 456 -8.15 -20.41 -9.16
N ARG A 457 -7.42 -21.50 -8.89
CA ARG A 457 -6.18 -21.84 -9.64
C ARG A 457 -6.41 -22.00 -11.14
N MET A 458 -7.50 -22.63 -11.54
CA MET A 458 -7.84 -22.77 -12.97
C MET A 458 -8.12 -21.40 -13.61
N ILE A 459 -8.90 -20.56 -12.93
CA ILE A 459 -9.21 -19.19 -13.39
C ILE A 459 -7.93 -18.36 -13.50
N PHE A 460 -7.06 -18.42 -12.49
CA PHE A 460 -5.76 -17.76 -12.50
C PHE A 460 -4.92 -18.21 -13.69
N SER A 461 -4.79 -19.52 -13.90
CA SER A 461 -4.00 -20.09 -14.99
C SER A 461 -4.51 -19.65 -16.37
N GLN A 462 -5.82 -19.67 -16.59
CA GLN A 462 -6.44 -19.22 -17.85
C GLN A 462 -6.18 -17.72 -18.11
N LYS A 463 -6.40 -16.87 -17.08
CA LYS A 463 -6.16 -15.43 -17.21
C LYS A 463 -4.68 -15.12 -17.44
N LEU A 464 -3.76 -15.76 -16.70
CA LEU A 464 -2.33 -15.54 -16.87
C LEU A 464 -1.83 -16.02 -18.23
N ALA A 465 -2.38 -17.11 -18.78
CA ALA A 465 -2.08 -17.58 -20.13
C ALA A 465 -2.48 -16.55 -21.19
N SER A 466 -3.73 -16.06 -21.14
CA SER A 466 -4.22 -14.99 -22.04
C SER A 466 -3.35 -13.73 -21.97
N ILE A 467 -3.03 -13.28 -20.76
CA ILE A 467 -2.17 -12.11 -20.54
C ILE A 467 -0.77 -12.33 -21.12
N THR A 468 -0.17 -13.50 -20.82
CA THR A 468 1.16 -13.86 -21.31
C THR A 468 1.25 -13.84 -22.84
N GLU A 469 0.24 -14.37 -23.51
CA GLU A 469 0.15 -14.35 -24.97
C GLU A 469 0.01 -12.92 -25.52
N LYS A 470 -0.85 -12.09 -24.92
CA LYS A 470 -1.00 -10.67 -25.30
C LYS A 470 0.31 -9.88 -25.11
N LEU A 471 1.04 -10.11 -24.03
CA LEU A 471 2.33 -9.46 -23.78
C LEU A 471 3.40 -9.88 -24.82
N LYS A 472 3.42 -11.15 -25.26
CA LYS A 472 4.30 -11.63 -26.33
C LYS A 472 3.99 -10.95 -27.66
N ASN A 473 2.72 -10.83 -27.99
CA ASN A 473 2.25 -10.28 -29.26
C ASN A 473 2.25 -8.74 -29.31
N GLY A 474 2.56 -8.06 -28.23
CA GLY A 474 2.63 -6.59 -28.15
C GLY A 474 1.27 -5.90 -28.28
N ARG A 475 0.17 -6.55 -27.88
CA ARG A 475 -1.22 -6.07 -27.99
C ARG A 475 -1.79 -5.68 -26.64
#